data_44d95640d7f1df3d781bb8cdfe075583
#
_entry.id   44d95640d7f1df3d781bb8cdfe075583
#
_cell.length_a   1.000
_cell.length_b   1.000
_cell.length_c   1.000
_cell.angle_alpha   90.00
_cell.angle_beta   90.00
_cell.angle_gamma   90.00
#
_symmetry.space_group_name_H-M   'P 1'
#
loop_
_entity.id
_entity.type
_entity.pdbx_description
1 polymer ?
#
loop_
_entity_poly.entity_id
_entity_poly.type
_entity_poly.pdbx_seq_one_letter_code
_entity_poly.pdbx_strand_id
1 'polypeptide(L)'
;MNYSTDEVRTGNYRALFKPENMITGKEDAANNYARGHYTIGKELIDVTCDKIRRVADQCSGLQGFLVFHSFGGGTGSGFTSLLMERLSLDYGKKSKLEFAIYPAPRVLIYLSTKVLAVSDQLSAIFDK
;
A
#
# COMPACT_ATOMS: atom_id res chain seq x y z
N MET A 1 -15.50 3.95 10.64
CA MET A 1 -15.97 2.68 10.07
C MET A 1 -15.24 2.52 8.74
N ASN A 2 -14.36 1.52 8.64
CA ASN A 2 -13.47 1.38 7.47
C ASN A 2 -14.12 0.45 6.45
N TYR A 3 -14.98 0.98 5.59
CA TYR A 3 -15.70 0.24 4.56
C TYR A 3 -14.82 -0.69 3.72
N SER A 4 -13.63 -0.25 3.34
CA SER A 4 -12.72 -1.04 2.50
C SER A 4 -12.22 -2.33 3.18
N THR A 5 -11.91 -2.26 4.47
CA THR A 5 -11.49 -3.44 5.25
C THR A 5 -12.66 -4.38 5.53
N ASP A 6 -13.85 -3.83 5.72
CA ASP A 6 -15.04 -4.64 5.93
C ASP A 6 -15.44 -5.37 4.64
N GLU A 7 -15.30 -4.74 3.47
CA GLU A 7 -15.49 -5.42 2.17
C GLU A 7 -14.52 -6.59 1.98
N VAL A 8 -13.24 -6.43 2.33
CA VAL A 8 -12.26 -7.51 2.23
C VAL A 8 -12.59 -8.64 3.20
N ARG A 9 -13.03 -8.34 4.41
CA ARG A 9 -13.38 -9.33 5.44
C ARG A 9 -14.64 -10.13 5.11
N THR A 10 -15.57 -9.55 4.40
CA THR A 10 -16.90 -10.15 4.09
C THR A 10 -17.05 -10.58 2.64
N GLY A 11 -16.14 -10.14 1.75
CA GLY A 11 -16.21 -10.39 0.31
C GLY A 11 -15.92 -11.85 -0.09
N ASN A 12 -16.06 -12.10 -1.39
CA ASN A 12 -15.87 -13.43 -1.97
C ASN A 12 -14.43 -13.96 -1.78
N TYR A 13 -13.46 -13.07 -1.65
CA TYR A 13 -12.04 -13.39 -1.49
C TYR A 13 -11.56 -13.33 -0.04
N ARG A 14 -12.46 -13.27 0.94
CA ARG A 14 -12.11 -13.15 2.37
C ARG A 14 -11.13 -14.21 2.87
N ALA A 15 -11.18 -15.41 2.29
CA ALA A 15 -10.31 -16.51 2.68
C ALA A 15 -8.83 -16.33 2.25
N LEU A 16 -8.55 -15.40 1.34
CA LEU A 16 -7.18 -15.11 0.88
C LEU A 16 -6.43 -14.18 1.84
N PHE A 17 -7.13 -13.49 2.72
CA PHE A 17 -6.54 -12.48 3.60
C PHE A 17 -6.62 -12.91 5.06
N LYS A 18 -5.47 -12.89 5.74
CA LYS A 18 -5.43 -13.14 7.19
C LYS A 18 -5.92 -11.88 7.93
N PRO A 19 -6.94 -11.98 8.78
CA PRO A 19 -7.48 -10.83 9.52
C PRO A 19 -6.42 -10.08 10.34
N GLU A 20 -5.43 -10.81 10.87
CA GLU A 20 -4.32 -10.24 11.64
C GLU A 20 -3.41 -9.30 10.82
N ASN A 21 -3.40 -9.42 9.50
CA ASN A 21 -2.62 -8.58 8.60
C ASN A 21 -3.40 -7.36 8.09
N MET A 22 -4.67 -7.23 8.48
CA MET A 22 -5.49 -6.07 8.15
C MET A 22 -5.29 -5.00 9.21
N ILE A 23 -4.70 -3.87 8.80
CA ILE A 23 -4.42 -2.74 9.68
C ILE A 23 -5.41 -1.63 9.38
N THR A 24 -6.10 -1.17 10.41
CA THR A 24 -7.08 -0.09 10.32
C THR A 24 -6.78 0.96 11.37
N GLY A 25 -6.88 2.24 10.99
CA GLY A 25 -6.80 3.35 11.91
C GLY A 25 -8.14 3.66 12.58
N LYS A 26 -8.11 4.46 13.64
CA LYS A 26 -9.30 4.95 14.32
C LYS A 26 -10.06 5.99 13.48
N GLU A 27 -9.30 6.81 12.75
CA GLU A 27 -9.80 7.86 11.86
C GLU A 27 -9.27 7.64 10.45
N ASP A 28 -9.95 8.22 9.45
CA ASP A 28 -9.47 8.24 8.08
C ASP A 28 -8.58 9.47 7.82
N ALA A 29 -7.91 9.47 6.69
CA ALA A 29 -7.07 10.60 6.28
C ALA A 29 -7.85 11.73 5.60
N ALA A 30 -9.18 11.67 5.53
CA ALA A 30 -10.06 12.69 4.99
C ALA A 30 -9.62 13.25 3.63
N ASN A 31 -9.21 12.39 2.71
CA ASN A 31 -8.71 12.76 1.39
C ASN A 31 -7.55 13.78 1.43
N ASN A 32 -6.76 13.77 2.49
CA ASN A 32 -5.67 14.72 2.73
C ASN A 32 -4.34 13.98 2.83
N TYR A 33 -3.42 14.27 1.89
CA TYR A 33 -2.07 13.70 1.87
C TYR A 33 -1.32 13.93 3.19
N ALA A 34 -1.34 15.16 3.71
CA ALA A 34 -0.60 15.50 4.92
C ALA A 34 -1.11 14.74 6.15
N ARG A 35 -2.41 14.51 6.26
CA ARG A 35 -2.98 13.66 7.31
C ARG A 35 -2.53 12.21 7.16
N GLY A 36 -2.56 11.68 5.95
CA GLY A 36 -2.13 10.32 5.66
C GLY A 36 -0.65 10.09 5.91
N HIS A 37 0.19 11.07 5.67
CA HIS A 37 1.64 10.98 5.81
C HIS A 37 2.14 11.33 7.22
N TYR A 38 1.74 12.49 7.75
CA TYR A 38 2.35 13.08 8.95
C TYR A 38 1.57 12.85 10.24
N THR A 39 0.24 12.77 10.17
CA THR A 39 -0.61 12.66 11.36
C THR A 39 -1.02 11.22 11.60
N ILE A 40 -2.05 10.77 10.90
CA ILE A 40 -2.60 9.42 11.05
C ILE A 40 -1.59 8.36 10.60
N GLY A 41 -0.86 8.62 9.52
CA GLY A 41 0.18 7.71 9.05
C GLY A 41 1.26 7.47 10.08
N LYS A 42 1.65 8.50 10.82
CA LYS A 42 2.66 8.41 11.87
C LYS A 42 2.24 7.50 13.05
N GLU A 43 0.95 7.42 13.33
CA GLU A 43 0.40 6.51 14.36
C GLU A 43 0.39 5.06 13.89
N LEU A 44 0.23 4.80 12.60
CA LEU A 44 0.04 3.46 12.03
C LEU A 44 1.32 2.85 11.47
N ILE A 45 2.33 3.67 11.15
CA ILE A 45 3.49 3.19 10.40
C ILE A 45 4.29 2.15 11.16
N ASP A 46 4.51 2.32 12.46
CA ASP A 46 5.31 1.41 13.25
C ASP A 46 4.62 0.05 13.39
N VAL A 47 3.32 0.03 13.65
CA VAL A 47 2.52 -1.20 13.70
C VAL A 47 2.52 -1.90 12.34
N THR A 48 2.46 -1.13 11.25
CA THR A 48 2.49 -1.66 9.88
C THR A 48 3.84 -2.29 9.58
N CYS A 49 4.93 -1.59 9.88
CA CYS A 49 6.29 -2.11 9.68
C CYS A 49 6.56 -3.37 10.51
N ASP A 50 6.08 -3.43 11.75
CA ASP A 50 6.20 -4.62 12.58
C ASP A 50 5.45 -5.83 12.01
N LYS A 51 4.26 -5.60 11.45
CA LYS A 51 3.51 -6.66 10.76
C LYS A 51 4.25 -7.15 9.51
N ILE A 52 4.76 -6.23 8.70
CA ILE A 52 5.55 -6.56 7.51
C ILE A 52 6.79 -7.37 7.90
N ARG A 53 7.50 -6.95 8.95
CA ARG A 53 8.69 -7.66 9.45
C ARG A 53 8.36 -9.09 9.85
N ARG A 54 7.27 -9.31 10.60
CA ARG A 54 6.84 -10.65 10.99
C ARG A 54 6.52 -11.56 9.80
N VAL A 55 5.90 -10.99 8.77
CA VAL A 55 5.63 -11.75 7.53
C VAL A 55 6.93 -12.02 6.77
N ALA A 56 7.83 -11.04 6.68
CA ALA A 56 9.12 -11.19 6.04
C ALA A 56 10.00 -12.25 6.72
N ASP A 57 9.98 -12.31 8.06
CA ASP A 57 10.73 -13.29 8.85
C ASP A 57 10.25 -14.74 8.63
N GLN A 58 9.00 -14.91 8.20
CA GLN A 58 8.45 -16.23 7.85
C GLN A 58 8.84 -16.69 6.44
N CYS A 59 9.40 -15.81 5.63
CA CYS A 59 9.83 -16.14 4.28
C CYS A 59 11.20 -16.83 4.29
N SER A 60 11.36 -17.90 3.53
CA SER A 60 12.67 -18.52 3.32
C SER A 60 13.62 -17.65 2.51
N GLY A 61 13.10 -16.78 1.67
CA GLY A 61 13.83 -15.79 0.88
C GLY A 61 12.90 -14.69 0.39
N LEU A 62 13.00 -13.51 1.00
CA LEU A 62 12.24 -12.35 0.57
C LEU A 62 12.83 -11.79 -0.72
N GLN A 63 12.08 -11.82 -1.82
CA GLN A 63 12.49 -11.27 -3.11
C GLN A 63 12.25 -9.75 -3.18
N GLY A 64 11.13 -9.29 -2.65
CA GLY A 64 10.75 -7.88 -2.70
C GLY A 64 9.32 -7.65 -2.28
N PHE A 65 8.81 -6.47 -2.63
CA PHE A 65 7.47 -6.00 -2.26
C PHE A 65 6.69 -5.61 -3.51
N LEU A 66 5.41 -5.96 -3.52
CA LEU A 66 4.45 -5.45 -4.47
C LEU A 66 3.48 -4.55 -3.71
N VAL A 67 3.41 -3.29 -4.11
CA VAL A 67 2.57 -2.27 -3.46
C VAL A 67 1.50 -1.81 -4.43
N PHE A 68 0.25 -1.99 -4.07
CA PHE A 68 -0.90 -1.56 -4.85
C PHE A 68 -1.64 -0.44 -4.11
N HIS A 69 -1.77 0.72 -4.73
CA HIS A 69 -2.44 1.87 -4.14
C HIS A 69 -2.98 2.85 -5.19
N SER A 70 -3.69 3.87 -4.75
CA SER A 70 -4.09 5.01 -5.58
C SER A 70 -3.26 6.24 -5.22
N PHE A 71 -2.94 7.07 -6.21
CA PHE A 71 -2.40 8.41 -5.95
C PHE A 71 -3.45 9.38 -5.40
N GLY A 72 -4.73 9.06 -5.54
CA GLY A 72 -5.81 9.79 -4.91
C GLY A 72 -6.06 9.34 -3.48
N GLY A 73 -6.74 10.21 -2.71
CA GLY A 73 -7.01 9.93 -1.30
C GLY A 73 -5.82 10.21 -0.37
N GLY A 74 -6.09 10.36 0.91
CA GLY A 74 -5.05 10.65 1.90
C GLY A 74 -4.22 9.40 2.25
N THR A 75 -4.86 8.24 2.37
CA THR A 75 -4.18 6.99 2.70
C THR A 75 -3.37 6.46 1.51
N GLY A 76 -4.00 6.34 0.33
CA GLY A 76 -3.33 5.83 -0.87
C GLY A 76 -2.14 6.65 -1.30
N SER A 77 -2.19 7.97 -1.15
CA SER A 77 -1.09 8.89 -1.45
C SER A 77 -0.14 9.10 -0.27
N GLY A 78 -0.67 9.60 0.85
CA GLY A 78 0.13 10.06 1.99
C GLY A 78 0.72 8.92 2.81
N PHE A 79 -0.09 7.95 3.21
CA PHE A 79 0.40 6.81 3.98
C PHE A 79 1.31 5.90 3.15
N THR A 80 0.98 5.66 1.89
CA THR A 80 1.82 4.82 1.02
C THR A 80 3.19 5.44 0.82
N SER A 81 3.31 6.76 0.62
CA SER A 81 4.61 7.41 0.49
C SER A 81 5.46 7.25 1.76
N LEU A 82 4.87 7.39 2.95
CA LEU A 82 5.55 7.14 4.22
C LEU A 82 5.99 5.67 4.36
N LEU A 83 5.12 4.74 3.98
CA LEU A 83 5.44 3.32 4.00
C LEU A 83 6.59 2.98 3.06
N MET A 84 6.61 3.54 1.84
CA MET A 84 7.69 3.32 0.88
C MET A 84 9.02 3.87 1.37
N GLU A 85 9.04 5.02 2.06
CA GLU A 85 10.23 5.53 2.72
C GLU A 85 10.77 4.55 3.78
N ARG A 86 9.90 4.04 4.65
CA ARG A 86 10.26 3.07 5.68
C ARG A 86 10.76 1.75 5.09
N LEU A 87 10.07 1.22 4.09
CA LEU A 87 10.50 0.01 3.39
C LEU A 87 11.85 0.20 2.69
N SER A 88 12.16 1.40 2.21
CA SER A 88 13.44 1.71 1.59
C SER A 88 14.57 1.79 2.61
N LEU A 89 14.29 2.23 3.82
CA LEU A 89 15.25 2.21 4.93
C LEU A 89 15.51 0.79 5.44
N ASP A 90 14.44 0.03 5.69
CA ASP A 90 14.54 -1.31 6.28
C ASP A 90 14.98 -2.38 5.27
N TYR A 91 14.55 -2.24 4.01
CA TYR A 91 14.75 -3.23 2.94
C TYR A 91 15.30 -2.59 1.65
N GLY A 92 16.26 -1.68 1.77
CA GLY A 92 16.77 -0.89 0.65
C GLY A 92 17.30 -1.69 -0.54
N LYS A 93 17.81 -2.90 -0.29
CA LYS A 93 18.34 -3.80 -1.33
C LYS A 93 17.27 -4.69 -1.99
N LYS A 94 16.03 -4.65 -1.50
CA LYS A 94 14.93 -5.46 -2.02
C LYS A 94 14.18 -4.70 -3.10
N SER A 95 13.78 -5.41 -4.15
CA SER A 95 12.96 -4.86 -5.22
C SER A 95 11.61 -4.40 -4.70
N LYS A 96 11.15 -3.26 -5.18
CA LYS A 96 9.83 -2.71 -4.87
C LYS A 96 9.11 -2.42 -6.18
N LEU A 97 8.01 -3.14 -6.41
CA LEU A 97 7.15 -2.96 -7.57
C LEU A 97 5.88 -2.25 -7.11
N GLU A 98 5.56 -1.14 -7.74
CA GLU A 98 4.41 -0.31 -7.42
C GLU A 98 3.38 -0.36 -8.54
N PHE A 99 2.14 -0.66 -8.20
CA PHE A 99 0.98 -0.51 -9.07
C PHE A 99 0.12 0.62 -8.54
N ALA A 100 0.18 1.77 -9.20
CA ALA A 100 -0.55 2.95 -8.79
C ALA A 100 -1.72 3.25 -9.72
N ILE A 101 -2.89 3.52 -9.14
CA ILE A 101 -4.04 4.04 -9.85
C ILE A 101 -3.94 5.56 -9.88
N TYR A 102 -3.82 6.13 -11.09
CA TYR A 102 -3.80 7.56 -11.29
C TYR A 102 -5.22 8.06 -11.62
N PRO A 103 -5.93 8.72 -10.68
CA PRO A 103 -7.23 9.31 -10.96
C PRO A 103 -7.05 10.52 -11.89
N ALA A 104 -7.67 10.49 -13.06
CA ALA A 104 -7.57 11.60 -14.02
C ALA A 104 -8.29 12.84 -13.48
N PRO A 105 -7.60 14.00 -13.31
CA PRO A 105 -8.17 15.16 -12.63
C PRO A 105 -9.25 15.91 -13.41
N ARG A 106 -9.57 15.52 -14.64
CA ARG A 106 -10.46 16.28 -15.54
C ARG A 106 -11.59 15.49 -16.20
N VAL A 107 -11.84 14.25 -15.81
CA VAL A 107 -12.95 13.50 -16.40
C VAL A 107 -13.96 13.14 -15.34
N LEU A 108 -14.84 14.07 -15.11
CA LEU A 108 -16.06 13.91 -14.30
C LEU A 108 -17.08 12.96 -14.96
N ILE A 109 -16.82 12.38 -16.12
CA ILE A 109 -17.81 11.61 -16.87
C ILE A 109 -17.34 10.21 -17.29
N TYR A 110 -16.02 9.92 -17.27
CA TYR A 110 -15.51 8.58 -17.58
C TYR A 110 -14.39 8.20 -16.62
N LEU A 111 -14.62 7.17 -15.82
CA LEU A 111 -13.60 6.47 -15.03
C LEU A 111 -12.53 5.84 -15.94
N SER A 112 -11.66 6.65 -16.48
CA SER A 112 -10.42 6.16 -17.09
C SER A 112 -9.36 6.03 -16.01
N THR A 113 -9.43 4.96 -15.27
CA THR A 113 -8.40 4.58 -14.32
C THR A 113 -7.23 4.01 -15.12
N LYS A 114 -6.17 4.80 -15.30
CA LYS A 114 -4.92 4.26 -15.84
C LYS A 114 -4.15 3.61 -14.69
N VAL A 115 -3.93 2.32 -14.80
CA VAL A 115 -2.95 1.62 -13.94
C VAL A 115 -1.58 1.93 -14.52
N LEU A 116 -0.80 2.69 -13.80
CA LEU A 116 0.61 2.93 -14.11
C LEU A 116 1.45 1.93 -13.32
N ALA A 117 2.08 1.00 -14.03
CA ALA A 117 3.18 0.24 -13.44
C ALA A 117 4.44 1.09 -13.58
N VAL A 118 4.87 1.71 -12.49
CA VAL A 118 6.17 2.38 -12.44
C VAL A 118 7.19 1.35 -12.00
N SER A 119 7.88 0.78 -12.96
CA SER A 119 8.96 -0.15 -12.69
C SER A 119 10.15 0.12 -13.58
N ASP A 120 11.13 0.79 -13.05
CA ASP A 120 12.49 0.76 -13.61
C ASP A 120 13.21 -0.57 -13.36
N GLN A 121 12.52 -1.55 -12.72
CA GLN A 121 13.13 -2.81 -12.29
C GLN A 121 12.35 -4.07 -12.71
N LEU A 122 11.41 -3.96 -13.64
CA LEU A 122 10.70 -5.15 -14.15
C LEU A 122 11.64 -6.18 -14.80
N SER A 123 12.70 -5.73 -15.45
CA SER A 123 13.70 -6.63 -16.02
C SER A 123 14.44 -7.48 -14.98
N ALA A 124 14.68 -6.95 -13.79
CA ALA A 124 15.40 -7.66 -12.74
C ALA A 124 14.57 -8.74 -12.01
N ILE A 125 13.24 -8.73 -12.17
CA ILE A 125 12.33 -9.68 -11.51
C ILE A 125 12.04 -10.88 -12.41
N PHE A 126 12.08 -10.69 -13.73
CA PHE A 126 11.72 -11.72 -14.71
C PHE A 126 12.92 -12.38 -15.41
N ASP A 127 14.15 -11.89 -15.19
CA ASP A 127 15.38 -12.44 -15.79
C ASP A 127 16.13 -13.44 -14.87
N LYS A 128 15.38 -14.22 -14.09
CA LYS A 128 15.96 -15.37 -13.35
C LYS A 128 15.10 -16.60 -13.43
#